data_e63079cdc71487b2a838953dc9db0516
#
_entry.id   e63079cdc71487b2a838953dc9db0516
#
_cell.length_a   1.000
_cell.length_b   1.000
_cell.length_c   1.000
_cell.angle_alpha   90.00
_cell.angle_beta   90.00
_cell.angle_gamma   90.00
#
_symmetry.space_group_name_H-M   'P 1'
#
loop_
_entity.id
_entity.type
_entity.pdbx_description
1 polymer ?
#
loop_
_entity_poly.entity_id
_entity_poly.type
_entity_poly.pdbx_seq_one_letter_code
_entity_poly.pdbx_strand_id
1 'polypeptide(L)'
;MASVTYFETIALAALFQSAAQIQRIARFGAVDEKAIAPLMRALVITNPQTIEEIYDPKTIIPGLNQLLTSLYPKEAAQPKNAELIKVAFSIIGLAGTLEKQEPIFQQLDREVDVLRENVLTLHPDYEKASENILMDYDVIKLYSKIYSALISPNFPKLIIYGEESYLRRTELQEMIRALLLSGIRASLLWHQVGGKRYSLMFRYKDIIECARQVINDNNK
;
A
#
# COMPACT_ATOMS: atom_id res chain seq x y z
N MET A 1 -23.09 5.80 -5.12
CA MET A 1 -21.74 6.39 -5.09
C MET A 1 -21.14 6.11 -3.72
N ALA A 2 -19.95 5.53 -3.66
CA ALA A 2 -19.23 5.39 -2.40
C ALA A 2 -18.96 6.78 -1.78
N SER A 3 -19.08 6.89 -0.45
CA SER A 3 -18.83 8.16 0.23
C SER A 3 -17.33 8.49 0.21
N VAL A 4 -16.97 9.78 0.32
CA VAL A 4 -15.57 10.22 0.45
C VAL A 4 -14.88 9.49 1.61
N THR A 5 -15.58 9.30 2.73
CA THR A 5 -15.07 8.56 3.91
C THR A 5 -14.78 7.10 3.59
N TYR A 6 -15.62 6.44 2.80
CA TYR A 6 -15.40 5.07 2.35
C TYR A 6 -14.14 4.97 1.50
N PHE A 7 -13.99 5.83 0.50
CA PHE A 7 -12.81 5.86 -0.35
C PHE A 7 -11.52 6.08 0.47
N GLU A 8 -11.54 7.06 1.38
CA GLU A 8 -10.42 7.31 2.30
C GLU A 8 -10.08 6.08 3.14
N THR A 9 -11.09 5.40 3.68
CA THR A 9 -10.92 4.24 4.54
C THR A 9 -10.28 3.08 3.78
N ILE A 10 -10.71 2.81 2.54
CA ILE A 10 -10.15 1.76 1.69
C ILE A 10 -8.69 2.07 1.32
N ALA A 11 -8.40 3.30 0.89
CA ALA A 11 -7.04 3.71 0.55
C ALA A 11 -6.09 3.65 1.75
N LEU A 12 -6.53 4.11 2.93
CA LEU A 12 -5.76 4.00 4.16
C LEU A 12 -5.56 2.54 4.59
N ALA A 13 -6.57 1.68 4.45
CA ALA A 13 -6.43 0.25 4.74
C ALA A 13 -5.35 -0.39 3.87
N ALA A 14 -5.33 -0.12 2.56
CA ALA A 14 -4.30 -0.61 1.66
C ALA A 14 -2.90 -0.12 2.06
N LEU A 15 -2.76 1.15 2.45
CA LEU A 15 -1.51 1.70 2.97
C LEU A 15 -1.06 0.98 4.26
N PHE A 16 -1.96 0.80 5.22
CA PHE A 16 -1.63 0.12 6.47
C PHE A 16 -1.33 -1.37 6.27
N GLN A 17 -1.99 -2.02 5.32
CA GLN A 17 -1.64 -3.39 4.91
C GLN A 17 -0.23 -3.45 4.33
N SER A 18 0.13 -2.53 3.44
CA SER A 18 1.47 -2.43 2.88
C SER A 18 2.53 -2.22 3.98
N ALA A 19 2.31 -1.27 4.89
CA ALA A 19 3.22 -1.01 6.01
C ALA A 19 3.37 -2.24 6.94
N ALA A 20 2.29 -2.97 7.20
CA ALA A 20 2.32 -4.19 8.02
C ALA A 20 3.13 -5.30 7.35
N GLN A 21 2.98 -5.49 6.03
CA GLN A 21 3.74 -6.50 5.30
C GLN A 21 5.22 -6.13 5.20
N ILE A 22 5.56 -4.86 5.02
CA ILE A 22 6.95 -4.37 5.07
C ILE A 22 7.58 -4.73 6.43
N GLN A 23 6.89 -4.43 7.53
CA GLN A 23 7.39 -4.75 8.88
C GLN A 23 7.53 -6.25 9.10
N ARG A 24 6.55 -7.05 8.64
CA ARG A 24 6.57 -8.52 8.75
C ARG A 24 7.78 -9.12 8.03
N ILE A 25 8.03 -8.69 6.79
CA ILE A 25 9.17 -9.13 6.00
C ILE A 25 10.49 -8.71 6.66
N ALA A 26 10.59 -7.44 7.08
CA ALA A 26 11.81 -6.92 7.67
C ALA A 26 12.19 -7.60 8.98
N ARG A 27 11.20 -7.97 9.81
CA ARG A 27 11.44 -8.58 11.13
C ARG A 27 11.52 -10.09 11.13
N PHE A 28 10.76 -10.75 10.27
CA PHE A 28 10.58 -12.21 10.33
C PHE A 28 10.96 -12.92 9.02
N GLY A 29 11.31 -12.17 7.96
CA GLY A 29 11.54 -12.73 6.63
C GLY A 29 10.31 -13.43 6.04
N ALA A 30 9.13 -13.21 6.64
CA ALA A 30 7.90 -13.91 6.28
C ALA A 30 7.09 -13.10 5.26
N VAL A 31 6.83 -13.70 4.11
CA VAL A 31 5.99 -13.17 3.03
C VAL A 31 4.60 -13.77 3.17
N ASP A 32 3.59 -12.92 3.29
CA ASP A 32 2.18 -13.30 3.31
C ASP A 32 1.58 -13.01 1.93
N GLU A 33 1.70 -13.96 1.02
CA GLU A 33 1.31 -13.79 -0.38
C GLU A 33 -0.15 -13.34 -0.52
N LYS A 34 -1.05 -13.92 0.28
CA LYS A 34 -2.46 -13.58 0.28
C LYS A 34 -2.73 -12.11 0.62
N ALA A 35 -1.99 -11.58 1.58
CA ALA A 35 -2.12 -10.17 1.97
C ALA A 35 -1.37 -9.23 1.02
N ILE A 36 -0.34 -9.70 0.30
CA ILE A 36 0.49 -8.89 -0.61
C ILE A 36 -0.11 -8.84 -2.01
N ALA A 37 -0.61 -9.96 -2.54
CA ALA A 37 -1.12 -10.08 -3.90
C ALA A 37 -2.09 -8.96 -4.33
N PRO A 38 -3.11 -8.58 -3.54
CA PRO A 38 -4.02 -7.49 -3.90
C PRO A 38 -3.31 -6.13 -4.00
N LEU A 39 -2.24 -5.92 -3.23
CA LEU A 39 -1.43 -4.71 -3.27
C LEU A 39 -0.59 -4.65 -4.55
N MET A 40 -0.08 -5.79 -5.00
CA MET A 40 0.67 -5.89 -6.27
C MET A 40 -0.25 -5.71 -7.46
N ARG A 41 -1.43 -6.36 -7.46
CA ARG A 41 -2.46 -6.17 -8.48
C ARG A 41 -2.82 -4.69 -8.65
N ALA A 42 -2.99 -3.98 -7.54
CA ALA A 42 -3.34 -2.57 -7.55
C ALA A 42 -2.37 -1.70 -8.37
N LEU A 43 -1.09 -2.06 -8.47
CA LEU A 43 -0.07 -1.26 -9.17
C LEU A 43 -0.28 -1.18 -10.69
N VAL A 44 -1.01 -2.11 -11.30
CA VAL A 44 -1.27 -2.13 -12.75
C VAL A 44 -2.66 -1.61 -13.13
N ILE A 45 -3.53 -1.29 -12.18
CA ILE A 45 -4.87 -0.77 -12.47
C ILE A 45 -4.79 0.75 -12.62
N THR A 46 -4.71 1.25 -13.83
CA THR A 46 -4.46 2.67 -14.12
C THR A 46 -5.72 3.50 -14.37
N ASN A 47 -6.82 2.88 -14.84
CA ASN A 47 -8.08 3.58 -15.17
C ASN A 47 -9.30 3.00 -14.42
N PRO A 48 -9.30 2.98 -13.07
CA PRO A 48 -10.42 2.45 -12.30
C PRO A 48 -11.62 3.41 -12.35
N GLN A 49 -12.83 2.84 -12.36
CA GLN A 49 -14.08 3.59 -12.22
C GLN A 49 -14.47 3.72 -10.75
N THR A 50 -14.06 2.75 -9.92
CA THR A 50 -14.33 2.72 -8.48
C THR A 50 -13.10 2.30 -7.70
N ILE A 51 -13.09 2.57 -6.38
CA ILE A 51 -11.98 2.16 -5.51
C ILE A 51 -11.91 0.64 -5.36
N GLU A 52 -13.04 -0.05 -5.46
CA GLU A 52 -13.14 -1.51 -5.35
C GLU A 52 -12.47 -2.23 -6.52
N GLU A 53 -12.40 -1.60 -7.68
CA GLU A 53 -11.62 -2.14 -8.81
C GLU A 53 -10.13 -2.19 -8.48
N ILE A 54 -9.64 -1.23 -7.69
CA ILE A 54 -8.24 -1.19 -7.23
C ILE A 54 -8.07 -2.14 -6.04
N TYR A 55 -8.91 -1.97 -5.02
CA TYR A 55 -8.82 -2.68 -3.74
C TYR A 55 -10.18 -3.31 -3.40
N ASP A 56 -10.34 -4.60 -3.68
CA ASP A 56 -11.51 -5.36 -3.20
C ASP A 56 -11.51 -5.33 -1.67
N PRO A 57 -12.59 -4.84 -1.04
CA PRO A 57 -12.72 -4.75 0.42
C PRO A 57 -12.41 -6.04 1.15
N LYS A 58 -12.72 -7.21 0.56
CA LYS A 58 -12.43 -8.53 1.16
C LYS A 58 -10.93 -8.79 1.27
N THR A 59 -10.15 -8.33 0.30
CA THR A 59 -8.71 -8.58 0.25
C THR A 59 -7.89 -7.65 1.12
N ILE A 60 -8.47 -6.52 1.56
CA ILE A 60 -7.81 -5.55 2.43
C ILE A 60 -8.31 -5.56 3.88
N ILE A 61 -9.09 -6.57 4.28
CA ILE A 61 -9.50 -6.76 5.69
C ILE A 61 -8.29 -6.74 6.65
N PRO A 62 -7.15 -7.37 6.34
CA PRO A 62 -5.96 -7.25 7.20
C PRO A 62 -5.52 -5.80 7.39
N GLY A 63 -5.56 -4.98 6.34
CA GLY A 63 -5.25 -3.55 6.41
C GLY A 63 -6.26 -2.73 7.22
N LEU A 64 -7.56 -3.03 7.08
CA LEU A 64 -8.61 -2.43 7.90
C LEU A 64 -8.38 -2.71 9.39
N ASN A 65 -8.02 -3.94 9.76
CA ASN A 65 -7.70 -4.30 11.12
C ASN A 65 -6.45 -3.55 11.64
N GLN A 66 -5.41 -3.42 10.81
CA GLN A 66 -4.22 -2.64 11.16
C GLN A 66 -4.55 -1.14 11.35
N LEU A 67 -5.40 -0.59 10.51
CA LEU A 67 -5.87 0.79 10.61
C LEU A 67 -6.63 1.01 11.93
N LEU A 68 -7.57 0.12 12.27
CA LEU A 68 -8.33 0.18 13.52
C LEU A 68 -7.42 0.14 14.75
N THR A 69 -6.51 -0.83 14.82
CA THR A 69 -5.59 -0.97 15.96
C THR A 69 -4.62 0.21 16.08
N SER A 70 -4.28 0.85 14.97
CA SER A 70 -3.37 2.00 14.93
C SER A 70 -4.05 3.30 15.35
N LEU A 71 -5.29 3.54 14.91
CA LEU A 71 -6.02 4.78 15.18
C LEU A 71 -6.80 4.74 16.50
N TYR A 72 -7.25 3.57 16.95
CA TYR A 72 -8.07 3.44 18.17
C TYR A 72 -7.47 2.49 19.22
N PRO A 73 -6.46 2.94 19.95
CA PRO A 73 -5.73 2.09 20.90
C PRO A 73 -6.53 1.71 22.17
N LYS A 74 -7.65 2.38 22.48
CA LYS A 74 -8.41 2.13 23.71
C LYS A 74 -9.18 0.80 23.73
N GLU A 75 -9.50 0.27 22.55
CA GLU A 75 -10.19 -1.02 22.39
C GLU A 75 -9.24 -2.14 21.94
N ALA A 76 -8.02 -1.80 21.54
CA ALA A 76 -7.03 -2.80 21.17
C ALA A 76 -6.46 -3.42 22.46
N ALA A 77 -6.67 -4.72 22.62
CA ALA A 77 -6.00 -5.53 23.65
C ALA A 77 -4.47 -5.56 23.47
N GLN A 78 -3.96 -4.93 22.42
CA GLN A 78 -2.53 -4.90 22.07
C GLN A 78 -2.01 -3.45 22.07
N PRO A 79 -0.75 -3.23 22.51
CA PRO A 79 -0.11 -1.94 22.44
C PRO A 79 -0.01 -1.46 20.98
N LYS A 80 -0.12 -0.13 20.78
CA LYS A 80 0.09 0.49 19.46
C LYS A 80 1.40 0.00 18.83
N ASN A 81 1.34 -0.47 17.60
CA ASN A 81 2.54 -0.70 16.81
C ASN A 81 3.09 0.63 16.28
N ALA A 82 3.84 1.34 17.14
CA ALA A 82 4.39 2.66 16.84
C ALA A 82 5.29 2.65 15.59
N GLU A 83 5.94 1.54 15.32
CA GLU A 83 6.83 1.40 14.17
C GLU A 83 6.05 1.26 12.87
N LEU A 84 4.98 0.46 12.86
CA LEU A 84 4.06 0.38 11.71
C LEU A 84 3.47 1.74 11.39
N ILE A 85 2.99 2.46 12.42
CA ILE A 85 2.44 3.81 12.27
C ILE A 85 3.50 4.74 11.67
N LYS A 86 4.74 4.68 12.14
CA LYS A 86 5.86 5.47 11.62
C LYS A 86 6.12 5.18 10.14
N VAL A 87 6.12 3.91 9.73
CA VAL A 87 6.29 3.51 8.33
C VAL A 87 5.14 4.07 7.48
N ALA A 88 3.88 3.87 7.89
CA ALA A 88 2.72 4.37 7.15
C ALA A 88 2.76 5.89 6.99
N PHE A 89 3.02 6.64 8.06
CA PHE A 89 3.12 8.11 7.99
C PHE A 89 4.34 8.60 7.22
N SER A 90 5.43 7.84 7.16
CA SER A 90 6.59 8.16 6.32
C SER A 90 6.24 8.01 4.84
N ILE A 91 5.48 6.97 4.47
CA ILE A 91 4.99 6.77 3.11
C ILE A 91 4.03 7.91 2.71
N ILE A 92 3.08 8.30 3.58
CA ILE A 92 2.21 9.46 3.35
C ILE A 92 3.03 10.74 3.11
N GLY A 93 4.07 10.97 3.93
CA GLY A 93 4.93 12.13 3.78
C GLY A 93 5.69 12.15 2.47
N LEU A 94 6.18 10.98 2.05
CA LEU A 94 6.87 10.82 0.77
C LEU A 94 5.92 11.07 -0.40
N ALA A 95 4.72 10.48 -0.39
CA ALA A 95 3.70 10.70 -1.42
C ALA A 95 3.34 12.18 -1.57
N GLY A 96 3.15 12.89 -0.46
CA GLY A 96 2.85 14.34 -0.49
C GLY A 96 4.04 15.21 -0.95
N THR A 97 5.28 14.72 -0.84
CA THR A 97 6.45 15.39 -1.40
C THR A 97 6.57 15.11 -2.90
N LEU A 98 6.28 13.87 -3.31
CA LEU A 98 6.27 13.43 -4.70
C LEU A 98 5.27 14.24 -5.55
N GLU A 99 4.04 14.45 -5.04
CA GLU A 99 3.01 15.25 -5.72
C GLU A 99 3.46 16.70 -6.00
N LYS A 100 4.35 17.25 -5.17
CA LYS A 100 4.90 18.60 -5.35
C LYS A 100 6.06 18.67 -6.33
N GLN A 101 6.64 17.52 -6.69
CA GLN A 101 7.75 17.41 -7.63
C GLN A 101 7.23 16.98 -9.01
N GLU A 102 6.53 17.88 -9.68
CA GLU A 102 5.84 17.66 -10.95
C GLU A 102 6.65 16.85 -11.99
N PRO A 103 7.95 17.12 -12.24
CA PRO A 103 8.70 16.36 -13.23
C PRO A 103 8.84 14.88 -12.86
N ILE A 104 9.08 14.58 -11.57
CA ILE A 104 9.23 13.20 -11.10
C ILE A 104 7.88 12.50 -11.04
N PHE A 105 6.83 13.22 -10.64
CA PHE A 105 5.47 12.69 -10.61
C PHE A 105 4.99 12.28 -12.00
N GLN A 106 5.18 13.14 -13.01
CA GLN A 106 4.87 12.82 -14.41
C GLN A 106 5.74 11.69 -14.97
N GLN A 107 7.00 11.61 -14.55
CA GLN A 107 7.85 10.49 -14.94
C GLN A 107 7.34 9.17 -14.33
N LEU A 108 6.94 9.18 -13.05
CA LEU A 108 6.36 8.00 -12.39
C LEU A 108 5.09 7.53 -13.12
N ASP A 109 4.22 8.45 -13.51
CA ASP A 109 2.99 8.15 -14.25
C ASP A 109 3.30 7.41 -15.56
N ARG A 110 4.23 7.93 -16.37
CA ARG A 110 4.69 7.26 -17.60
C ARG A 110 5.32 5.88 -17.35
N GLU A 111 6.15 5.78 -16.29
CA GLU A 111 6.79 4.50 -15.97
C GLU A 111 5.79 3.45 -15.47
N VAL A 112 4.71 3.87 -14.83
CA VAL A 112 3.61 2.98 -14.44
C VAL A 112 2.86 2.46 -15.66
N ASP A 113 2.64 3.28 -16.69
CA ASP A 113 2.03 2.80 -17.95
C ASP A 113 2.91 1.77 -18.66
N VAL A 114 4.22 2.05 -18.77
CA VAL A 114 5.20 1.09 -19.34
C VAL A 114 5.27 -0.18 -18.49
N LEU A 115 5.25 -0.05 -17.17
CA LEU A 115 5.22 -1.17 -16.24
C LEU A 115 3.99 -2.06 -16.51
N ARG A 116 2.81 -1.45 -16.62
CA ARG A 116 1.56 -2.16 -16.91
C ARG A 116 1.66 -2.96 -18.21
N GLU A 117 2.16 -2.36 -19.27
CA GLU A 117 2.39 -3.05 -20.55
C GLU A 117 3.33 -4.24 -20.40
N ASN A 118 4.44 -4.09 -19.69
CA ASN A 118 5.39 -5.16 -19.42
C ASN A 118 4.76 -6.30 -18.61
N VAL A 119 4.01 -5.98 -17.57
CA VAL A 119 3.32 -6.98 -16.74
C VAL A 119 2.27 -7.74 -17.55
N LEU A 120 1.45 -7.04 -18.35
CA LEU A 120 0.44 -7.67 -19.20
C LEU A 120 1.06 -8.45 -20.37
N THR A 121 2.29 -8.14 -20.77
CA THR A 121 3.03 -8.96 -21.73
C THR A 121 3.47 -10.29 -21.11
N LEU A 122 3.90 -10.28 -19.85
CA LEU A 122 4.25 -11.49 -19.10
C LEU A 122 3.00 -12.31 -18.73
N HIS A 123 1.97 -11.63 -18.28
CA HIS A 123 0.73 -12.23 -17.77
C HIS A 123 -0.49 -11.43 -18.30
N PRO A 124 -1.07 -11.77 -19.47
CA PRO A 124 -2.16 -11.00 -20.07
C PRO A 124 -3.40 -10.81 -19.18
N ASP A 125 -3.68 -11.77 -18.29
CA ASP A 125 -4.81 -11.74 -17.38
C ASP A 125 -4.41 -11.32 -15.95
N TYR A 126 -3.27 -10.63 -15.77
CA TYR A 126 -2.71 -10.28 -14.45
C TYR A 126 -3.72 -9.62 -13.52
N GLU A 127 -4.56 -8.72 -14.03
CA GLU A 127 -5.56 -8.00 -13.23
C GLU A 127 -6.61 -8.92 -12.57
N LYS A 128 -6.81 -10.12 -13.12
CA LYS A 128 -7.76 -11.15 -12.64
C LYS A 128 -7.06 -12.43 -12.18
N ALA A 129 -5.74 -12.38 -12.09
CA ALA A 129 -4.94 -13.55 -11.84
C ALA A 129 -5.05 -14.07 -10.39
N SER A 130 -4.69 -15.33 -10.20
CA SER A 130 -4.53 -15.94 -8.88
C SER A 130 -3.32 -15.37 -8.15
N GLU A 131 -3.27 -15.59 -6.82
CA GLU A 131 -2.19 -15.12 -5.96
C GLU A 131 -0.79 -15.49 -6.48
N ASN A 132 -0.60 -16.70 -6.97
CA ASN A 132 0.70 -17.17 -7.49
C ASN A 132 1.21 -16.31 -8.65
N ILE A 133 0.32 -15.87 -9.55
CA ILE A 133 0.69 -15.02 -10.68
C ILE A 133 0.90 -13.57 -10.21
N LEU A 134 0.05 -13.08 -9.30
CA LEU A 134 0.20 -11.74 -8.71
C LEU A 134 1.52 -11.60 -7.93
N MET A 135 2.05 -12.72 -7.42
CA MET A 135 3.30 -12.78 -6.66
C MET A 135 4.49 -13.26 -7.51
N ASP A 136 4.35 -13.30 -8.83
CA ASP A 136 5.45 -13.65 -9.73
C ASP A 136 6.67 -12.75 -9.46
N TYR A 137 7.81 -13.40 -9.25
CA TYR A 137 9.03 -12.70 -8.85
C TYR A 137 9.56 -11.74 -9.93
N ASP A 138 9.39 -12.07 -11.21
CA ASP A 138 9.81 -11.18 -12.29
C ASP A 138 8.96 -9.91 -12.32
N VAL A 139 7.67 -10.02 -12.00
CA VAL A 139 6.79 -8.85 -11.82
C VAL A 139 7.20 -8.02 -10.60
N ILE A 140 7.48 -8.66 -9.47
CA ILE A 140 7.96 -7.96 -8.26
C ILE A 140 9.26 -7.18 -8.53
N LYS A 141 10.16 -7.74 -9.33
CA LYS A 141 11.38 -7.03 -9.75
C LYS A 141 11.07 -5.77 -10.58
N LEU A 142 10.07 -5.81 -11.45
CA LEU A 142 9.66 -4.63 -12.21
C LEU A 142 9.17 -3.51 -11.27
N TYR A 143 8.34 -3.81 -10.28
CA TYR A 143 7.89 -2.84 -9.28
C TYR A 143 9.08 -2.28 -8.46
N SER A 144 9.95 -3.16 -7.98
CA SER A 144 11.17 -2.77 -7.25
C SER A 144 12.07 -1.85 -8.06
N LYS A 145 12.19 -2.09 -9.38
CA LYS A 145 13.00 -1.28 -10.28
C LYS A 145 12.49 0.16 -10.38
N ILE A 146 11.18 0.37 -10.50
CA ILE A 146 10.60 1.72 -10.50
C ILE A 146 10.91 2.45 -9.20
N TYR A 147 10.68 1.82 -8.04
CA TYR A 147 11.00 2.42 -6.76
C TYR A 147 12.48 2.79 -6.67
N SER A 148 13.37 1.90 -7.09
CA SER A 148 14.82 2.11 -7.02
C SER A 148 15.33 3.19 -7.98
N ALA A 149 14.71 3.31 -9.16
CA ALA A 149 15.13 4.26 -10.19
C ALA A 149 14.58 5.68 -9.95
N LEU A 150 13.34 5.80 -9.49
CA LEU A 150 12.65 7.09 -9.38
C LEU A 150 12.49 7.59 -7.95
N ILE A 151 12.19 6.70 -7.01
CA ILE A 151 11.88 7.14 -5.65
C ILE A 151 13.15 7.22 -4.80
N SER A 152 13.92 6.14 -4.75
CA SER A 152 15.08 6.05 -3.87
C SER A 152 16.15 7.16 -4.07
N PRO A 153 16.48 7.61 -5.30
CA PRO A 153 17.48 8.66 -5.51
C PRO A 153 16.93 10.09 -5.27
N ASN A 154 15.64 10.30 -5.40
CA ASN A 154 15.03 11.64 -5.41
C ASN A 154 14.38 12.04 -4.08
N PHE A 155 14.20 11.09 -3.16
CA PHE A 155 13.52 11.33 -1.88
C PHE A 155 14.33 10.79 -0.69
N PRO A 156 14.10 11.34 0.52
CA PRO A 156 14.72 10.81 1.73
C PRO A 156 14.43 9.31 1.91
N LYS A 157 15.46 8.55 2.27
CA LYS A 157 15.33 7.11 2.49
C LYS A 157 14.35 6.83 3.63
N LEU A 158 13.38 5.98 3.37
CA LEU A 158 12.52 5.44 4.42
C LEU A 158 13.33 4.40 5.22
N ILE A 159 13.44 4.64 6.53
CA ILE A 159 14.16 3.73 7.42
C ILE A 159 13.22 2.61 7.82
N ILE A 160 13.54 1.38 7.41
CA ILE A 160 12.84 0.16 7.78
C ILE A 160 13.70 -0.58 8.81
N TYR A 161 13.12 -0.78 9.99
CA TYR A 161 13.76 -1.54 11.07
C TYR A 161 13.42 -3.02 10.95
N GLY A 162 14.44 -3.87 11.08
CA GLY A 162 14.27 -5.31 10.99
C GLY A 162 15.57 -6.06 11.23
N GLU A 163 15.53 -7.38 11.05
CA GLU A 163 16.69 -8.25 11.20
C GLU A 163 17.61 -8.13 9.96
N GLU A 164 18.88 -7.89 10.21
CA GLU A 164 19.88 -7.68 9.14
C GLU A 164 19.95 -8.87 8.18
N SER A 165 19.82 -10.08 8.69
CA SER A 165 19.81 -11.32 7.90
C SER A 165 18.69 -11.36 6.85
N TYR A 166 17.53 -10.78 7.14
CA TYR A 166 16.43 -10.67 6.18
C TYR A 166 16.59 -9.47 5.26
N LEU A 167 16.99 -8.31 5.81
CA LEU A 167 17.18 -7.08 5.05
C LEU A 167 18.33 -7.15 4.03
N ARG A 168 19.25 -8.11 4.15
CA ARG A 168 20.32 -8.36 3.16
C ARG A 168 19.90 -9.25 1.99
N ARG A 169 18.77 -9.96 2.10
CA ARG A 169 18.30 -10.85 1.04
C ARG A 169 17.67 -10.04 -0.10
N THR A 170 18.17 -10.21 -1.30
CA THR A 170 17.76 -9.44 -2.50
C THR A 170 16.26 -9.56 -2.75
N GLU A 171 15.71 -10.77 -2.68
CA GLU A 171 14.30 -11.02 -2.93
C GLU A 171 13.39 -10.28 -1.93
N LEU A 172 13.81 -10.23 -0.65
CA LEU A 172 13.05 -9.52 0.38
C LEU A 172 13.18 -8.00 0.24
N GLN A 173 14.35 -7.49 -0.18
CA GLN A 173 14.53 -6.07 -0.50
C GLN A 173 13.63 -5.64 -1.66
N GLU A 174 13.55 -6.45 -2.71
CA GLU A 174 12.71 -6.18 -3.88
C GLU A 174 11.24 -6.19 -3.51
N MET A 175 10.80 -7.15 -2.69
CA MET A 175 9.45 -7.20 -2.17
C MET A 175 9.11 -5.97 -1.30
N ILE A 176 10.02 -5.54 -0.42
CA ILE A 176 9.83 -4.34 0.40
C ILE A 176 9.70 -3.10 -0.49
N ARG A 177 10.51 -2.97 -1.56
CA ARG A 177 10.42 -1.83 -2.49
C ARG A 177 9.11 -1.83 -3.28
N ALA A 178 8.66 -2.99 -3.72
CA ALA A 178 7.36 -3.15 -4.37
C ALA A 178 6.21 -2.75 -3.43
N LEU A 179 6.26 -3.16 -2.17
CA LEU A 179 5.30 -2.76 -1.14
C LEU A 179 5.36 -1.26 -0.83
N LEU A 180 6.56 -0.65 -0.80
CA LEU A 180 6.70 0.80 -0.65
C LEU A 180 6.05 1.54 -1.81
N LEU A 181 6.22 1.06 -3.06
CA LEU A 181 5.55 1.63 -4.23
C LEU A 181 4.03 1.51 -4.12
N SER A 182 3.51 0.35 -3.68
CA SER A 182 2.08 0.15 -3.43
C SER A 182 1.54 1.08 -2.34
N GLY A 183 2.29 1.26 -1.25
CA GLY A 183 1.94 2.20 -0.19
C GLY A 183 1.90 3.66 -0.66
N ILE A 184 2.83 4.06 -1.54
CA ILE A 184 2.83 5.39 -2.19
C ILE A 184 1.56 5.55 -3.02
N ARG A 185 1.19 4.57 -3.86
CA ARG A 185 -0.04 4.60 -4.63
C ARG A 185 -1.27 4.77 -3.74
N ALA A 186 -1.38 3.96 -2.69
CA ALA A 186 -2.50 4.06 -1.75
C ALA A 186 -2.58 5.45 -1.09
N SER A 187 -1.43 6.06 -0.77
CA SER A 187 -1.36 7.41 -0.21
C SER A 187 -1.76 8.48 -1.22
N LEU A 188 -1.37 8.35 -2.49
CA LEU A 188 -1.77 9.26 -3.57
C LEU A 188 -3.29 9.21 -3.79
N LEU A 189 -3.88 8.00 -3.82
CA LEU A 189 -5.33 7.82 -3.91
C LEU A 189 -6.07 8.48 -2.73
N TRP A 190 -5.51 8.37 -1.52
CA TRP A 190 -6.07 9.05 -0.34
C TRP A 190 -6.00 10.57 -0.49
N HIS A 191 -4.88 11.13 -0.97
CA HIS A 191 -4.73 12.58 -1.21
C HIS A 191 -5.71 13.10 -2.28
N GLN A 192 -5.99 12.32 -3.33
CA GLN A 192 -6.92 12.69 -4.41
C GLN A 192 -8.35 12.98 -3.90
N VAL A 193 -8.78 12.33 -2.81
CA VAL A 193 -10.08 12.60 -2.18
C VAL A 193 -10.00 13.62 -1.05
N GLY A 194 -8.91 14.39 -1.00
CA GLY A 194 -8.72 15.46 -0.02
C GLY A 194 -8.15 15.01 1.32
N GLY A 195 -7.63 13.78 1.39
CA GLY A 195 -6.95 13.25 2.57
C GLY A 195 -5.72 14.08 2.93
N LYS A 196 -5.59 14.45 4.21
CA LYS A 196 -4.44 15.20 4.74
C LYS A 196 -4.09 14.68 6.13
N ARG A 197 -2.80 14.68 6.46
CA ARG A 197 -2.33 14.16 7.76
C ARG A 197 -3.05 14.76 8.96
N TYR A 198 -3.33 16.07 8.94
CA TYR A 198 -4.05 16.72 10.03
C TYR A 198 -5.55 16.37 10.02
N SER A 199 -6.17 16.12 8.88
CA SER A 199 -7.58 15.75 8.81
C SER A 199 -7.87 14.39 9.44
N LEU A 200 -6.89 13.49 9.47
CA LEU A 200 -7.00 12.22 10.21
C LEU A 200 -7.30 12.44 11.70
N MET A 201 -6.78 13.52 12.32
CA MET A 201 -7.04 13.82 13.73
C MET A 201 -8.51 14.18 13.99
N PHE A 202 -9.20 14.75 13.00
CA PHE A 202 -10.60 15.18 13.14
C PHE A 202 -11.58 14.14 12.61
N ARG A 203 -11.19 13.38 11.58
CA ARG A 203 -12.05 12.40 10.89
C ARG A 203 -11.82 10.95 11.32
N TYR A 204 -10.92 10.71 12.30
CA TYR A 204 -10.57 9.34 12.70
C TYR A 204 -11.78 8.52 13.15
N LYS A 205 -12.80 9.14 13.78
CA LYS A 205 -14.02 8.44 14.22
C LYS A 205 -14.83 7.90 13.04
N ASP A 206 -15.02 8.74 12.02
CA ASP A 206 -15.78 8.36 10.83
C ASP A 206 -15.05 7.25 10.05
N ILE A 207 -13.72 7.34 9.97
CA ILE A 207 -12.88 6.33 9.33
C ILE A 207 -12.95 4.99 10.09
N ILE A 208 -12.90 5.02 11.42
CA ILE A 208 -13.03 3.83 12.27
C ILE A 208 -14.40 3.18 12.11
N GLU A 209 -15.48 3.97 12.14
CA GLU A 209 -16.82 3.46 11.98
C GLU A 209 -17.01 2.83 10.59
N CYS A 210 -16.54 3.50 9.55
CA CYS A 210 -16.55 2.98 8.20
C CYS A 210 -15.74 1.69 8.08
N ALA A 211 -14.53 1.62 8.65
CA ALA A 211 -13.71 0.41 8.63
C ALA A 211 -14.41 -0.78 9.30
N ARG A 212 -15.07 -0.56 10.45
CA ARG A 212 -15.84 -1.60 11.14
C ARG A 212 -17.02 -2.08 10.29
N GLN A 213 -17.74 -1.16 9.64
CA GLN A 213 -18.85 -1.51 8.76
C GLN A 213 -18.37 -2.36 7.59
N VAL A 214 -17.29 -1.95 6.91
CA VAL A 214 -16.70 -2.71 5.79
C VAL A 214 -16.30 -4.13 6.22
N ILE A 215 -15.67 -4.28 7.39
CA ILE A 215 -15.29 -5.60 7.93
C ILE A 215 -16.55 -6.44 8.19
N ASN A 216 -17.56 -5.88 8.83
CA ASN A 216 -18.79 -6.60 9.16
C ASN A 216 -19.56 -7.06 7.91
N ASP A 217 -19.61 -6.21 6.88
CA ASP A 217 -20.30 -6.52 5.63
C ASP A 217 -19.61 -7.61 4.80
N ASN A 218 -18.31 -7.77 4.97
CA ASN A 218 -17.51 -8.75 4.23
C ASN A 218 -17.17 -10.03 5.02
N ASN A 219 -17.53 -10.11 6.31
CA ASN A 219 -17.41 -11.33 7.13
C ASN A 219 -18.74 -12.16 7.20
N LYS A 220 -19.78 -11.75 6.47
CA LYS A 220 -21.02 -12.49 6.29
C LYS A 220 -20.92 -13.42 5.09
#